data_7defe8a0f3df375263c3e9ac751a02dc
#
_entry.id   7defe8a0f3df375263c3e9ac751a02dc
#
_cell.length_a   1.000
_cell.length_b   1.000
_cell.length_c   1.000
_cell.angle_alpha   90.00
_cell.angle_beta   90.00
_cell.angle_gamma   90.00
#
_symmetry.space_group_name_H-M   'P 1'
#
loop_
_entity.id
_entity.type
_entity.pdbx_description
1 polymer ?
#
loop_
_entity_poly.entity_id
_entity_poly.type
_entity_poly.pdbx_seq_one_letter_code
_entity_poly.pdbx_strand_id
1 'polypeptide(L)'
;QAFPKKFKGFIYVDPNRGEEAVRELEVCVKEYGLHALYLTAFRTKLNAADKKNYPLYSKACELGIPVHIYSSLNLSKAVPYDIGHPRYIDQVARDFPKLKIMAGVSGWPWVLDFLCLAIRHENVYLNFETHAPEKIAMRGSGYEPYLYYGETSLKERICFASNWGTQSMPVEKLIAQVEALPFSDDAKEHILYNNAKTFYEQL
;
A
#
# COMPACT_ATOMS: atom_id res chain seq x y z
N GLN A 1 17.20 -8.97 15.86
CA GLN A 1 16.60 -7.67 15.52
C GLN A 1 17.02 -6.63 16.57
N ALA A 2 17.61 -5.49 16.12
CA ALA A 2 18.08 -4.45 17.05
C ALA A 2 16.90 -3.67 17.71
N PHE A 3 15.76 -3.55 17.02
CA PHE A 3 14.61 -2.76 17.46
C PHE A 3 13.27 -3.46 17.14
N PRO A 4 12.95 -4.61 17.78
CA PRO A 4 11.80 -5.44 17.38
C PRO A 4 10.44 -4.78 17.66
N LYS A 5 10.39 -3.80 18.57
CA LYS A 5 9.16 -3.06 18.90
C LYS A 5 8.94 -1.79 18.06
N LYS A 6 9.95 -1.36 17.28
CA LYS A 6 9.90 -0.12 16.51
C LYS A 6 9.65 -0.33 15.03
N PHE A 7 9.98 -1.51 14.50
CA PHE A 7 9.89 -1.79 13.06
C PHE A 7 9.17 -3.10 12.80
N LYS A 8 8.34 -3.10 11.77
CA LYS A 8 7.77 -4.29 11.16
C LYS A 8 8.43 -4.47 9.78
N GLY A 9 9.02 -5.63 9.54
CA GLY A 9 9.70 -5.91 8.26
C GLY A 9 8.72 -6.45 7.23
N PHE A 10 8.95 -6.08 5.95
CA PHE A 10 8.22 -6.60 4.82
C PHE A 10 9.07 -7.57 4.01
N ILE A 11 8.40 -8.50 3.35
CA ILE A 11 9.00 -9.56 2.57
C ILE A 11 8.75 -9.26 1.09
N TYR A 12 9.81 -9.26 0.30
CA TYR A 12 9.70 -9.32 -1.15
C TYR A 12 10.13 -10.71 -1.61
N VAL A 13 9.25 -11.39 -2.32
CA VAL A 13 9.56 -12.64 -3.04
C VAL A 13 9.14 -12.52 -4.51
N ASP A 14 9.83 -13.21 -5.39
CA ASP A 14 9.49 -13.19 -6.82
C ASP A 14 8.45 -14.28 -7.15
N PRO A 15 7.20 -13.93 -7.50
CA PRO A 15 6.15 -14.88 -7.85
C PRO A 15 6.51 -15.79 -9.02
N ASN A 16 7.43 -15.36 -9.89
CA ASN A 16 7.88 -16.18 -11.02
C ASN A 16 8.62 -17.46 -10.59
N ARG A 17 9.05 -17.55 -9.33
CA ARG A 17 9.68 -18.74 -8.75
C ARG A 17 8.66 -19.80 -8.28
N GLY A 18 7.35 -19.53 -8.40
CA GLY A 18 6.30 -20.49 -8.08
C GLY A 18 6.33 -20.99 -6.64
N GLU A 19 6.37 -22.30 -6.42
CA GLU A 19 6.37 -22.91 -5.08
C GLU A 19 7.55 -22.52 -4.21
N GLU A 20 8.70 -22.21 -4.79
CA GLU A 20 9.87 -21.77 -4.07
C GLU A 20 9.60 -20.40 -3.39
N ALA A 21 8.94 -19.46 -4.10
CA ALA A 21 8.53 -18.18 -3.53
C ALA A 21 7.54 -18.35 -2.37
N VAL A 22 6.62 -19.31 -2.46
CA VAL A 22 5.65 -19.63 -1.39
C VAL A 22 6.38 -20.17 -0.14
N ARG A 23 7.34 -21.07 -0.32
CA ARG A 23 8.16 -21.61 0.79
C ARG A 23 9.02 -20.50 1.42
N GLU A 24 9.63 -19.64 0.61
CA GLU A 24 10.43 -18.51 1.10
C GLU A 24 9.56 -17.54 1.92
N LEU A 25 8.36 -17.21 1.47
CA LEU A 25 7.41 -16.41 2.22
C LEU A 25 7.12 -17.02 3.60
N GLU A 26 6.83 -18.31 3.64
CA GLU A 26 6.53 -19.02 4.89
C GLU A 26 7.69 -18.98 5.88
N VAL A 27 8.92 -19.26 5.42
CA VAL A 27 10.14 -19.19 6.23
C VAL A 27 10.35 -17.77 6.76
N CYS A 28 10.21 -16.75 5.90
CA CYS A 28 10.38 -15.36 6.31
C CYS A 28 9.40 -14.94 7.43
N VAL A 29 8.17 -15.43 7.40
CA VAL A 29 7.20 -15.14 8.45
C VAL A 29 7.48 -15.95 9.71
N LYS A 30 7.62 -17.28 9.59
CA LYS A 30 7.71 -18.17 10.75
C LYS A 30 9.05 -18.11 11.48
N GLU A 31 10.16 -17.99 10.74
CA GLU A 31 11.50 -18.05 11.31
C GLU A 31 12.11 -16.68 11.56
N TYR A 32 11.85 -15.70 10.65
CA TYR A 32 12.42 -14.36 10.78
C TYR A 32 11.46 -13.31 11.35
N GLY A 33 10.19 -13.67 11.56
CA GLY A 33 9.19 -12.78 12.15
C GLY A 33 8.91 -11.55 11.30
N LEU A 34 8.88 -11.71 9.96
CA LEU A 34 8.48 -10.64 9.06
C LEU A 34 6.95 -10.58 8.97
N HIS A 35 6.39 -9.40 8.66
CA HIS A 35 5.00 -9.09 9.00
C HIS A 35 4.08 -8.85 7.80
N ALA A 36 4.61 -8.62 6.60
CA ALA A 36 3.80 -8.33 5.42
C ALA A 36 4.52 -8.75 4.14
N LEU A 37 3.76 -9.19 3.13
CA LEU A 37 4.26 -9.40 1.79
C LEU A 37 4.22 -8.08 1.00
N TYR A 38 5.28 -7.76 0.25
CA TYR A 38 5.33 -6.61 -0.65
C TYR A 38 5.50 -7.05 -2.10
N LEU A 39 4.55 -6.67 -2.96
CA LEU A 39 4.56 -6.99 -4.39
C LEU A 39 4.66 -5.72 -5.25
N THR A 40 5.62 -5.72 -6.16
CA THR A 40 5.86 -4.60 -7.09
C THR A 40 5.75 -5.07 -8.53
N ALA A 41 4.71 -4.61 -9.21
CA ALA A 41 4.40 -5.02 -10.58
C ALA A 41 5.56 -4.81 -11.57
N PHE A 42 6.32 -3.73 -11.43
CA PHE A 42 7.42 -3.42 -12.35
C PHE A 42 8.66 -4.32 -12.17
N ARG A 43 8.87 -4.89 -10.99
CA ARG A 43 9.97 -5.85 -10.75
C ARG A 43 9.63 -7.24 -11.27
N THR A 44 8.42 -7.69 -10.97
CA THR A 44 7.95 -9.03 -11.35
C THR A 44 7.48 -9.10 -12.80
N LYS A 45 7.18 -7.95 -13.42
CA LYS A 45 6.48 -7.79 -14.72
C LYS A 45 5.08 -8.41 -14.73
N LEU A 46 4.45 -8.52 -13.56
CA LEU A 46 3.12 -9.08 -13.35
C LEU A 46 2.24 -7.97 -12.74
N ASN A 47 1.02 -7.78 -13.27
CA ASN A 47 0.03 -6.98 -12.57
C ASN A 47 -0.49 -7.73 -11.32
N ALA A 48 -1.17 -7.03 -10.41
CA ALA A 48 -1.63 -7.64 -9.16
C ALA A 48 -2.53 -8.87 -9.37
N ALA A 49 -3.35 -8.89 -10.41
CA ALA A 49 -4.29 -9.99 -10.70
C ALA A 49 -3.67 -11.12 -11.53
N ASP A 50 -2.36 -11.10 -11.79
CA ASP A 50 -1.70 -12.21 -12.47
C ASP A 50 -1.79 -13.47 -11.61
N LYS A 51 -2.13 -14.61 -12.22
CA LYS A 51 -2.33 -15.88 -11.53
C LYS A 51 -1.09 -16.41 -10.82
N LYS A 52 0.10 -16.00 -11.21
CA LYS A 52 1.35 -16.34 -10.52
C LYS A 52 1.43 -15.73 -9.11
N ASN A 53 0.73 -14.63 -8.84
CA ASN A 53 0.65 -14.03 -7.50
C ASN A 53 -0.31 -14.79 -6.57
N TYR A 54 -1.29 -15.52 -7.09
CA TYR A 54 -2.37 -16.11 -6.30
C TYR A 54 -1.90 -17.11 -5.23
N PRO A 55 -0.90 -17.96 -5.47
CA PRO A 55 -0.35 -18.82 -4.42
C PRO A 55 0.23 -18.02 -3.23
N LEU A 56 0.83 -16.85 -3.49
CA LEU A 56 1.33 -15.98 -2.44
C LEU A 56 0.20 -15.30 -1.67
N TYR A 57 -0.90 -14.89 -2.34
CA TYR A 57 -2.08 -14.36 -1.65
C TYR A 57 -2.75 -15.41 -0.76
N SER A 58 -2.88 -16.64 -1.27
CA SER A 58 -3.40 -17.76 -0.48
C SER A 58 -2.54 -18.03 0.76
N LYS A 59 -1.21 -18.06 0.59
CA LYS A 59 -0.27 -18.25 1.70
C LYS A 59 -0.29 -17.07 2.67
N ALA A 60 -0.42 -15.84 2.22
CA ALA A 60 -0.57 -14.68 3.09
C ALA A 60 -1.84 -14.75 3.94
N CYS A 61 -2.97 -15.19 3.36
CA CYS A 61 -4.20 -15.46 4.10
C CYS A 61 -4.00 -16.56 5.17
N GLU A 62 -3.35 -17.66 4.81
CA GLU A 62 -3.04 -18.77 5.73
C GLU A 62 -2.17 -18.31 6.90
N LEU A 63 -1.17 -17.49 6.62
CA LEU A 63 -0.25 -16.95 7.62
C LEU A 63 -0.82 -15.75 8.42
N GLY A 64 -2.00 -15.24 8.03
CA GLY A 64 -2.61 -14.08 8.66
C GLY A 64 -1.88 -12.75 8.43
N ILE A 65 -1.04 -12.65 7.40
CA ILE A 65 -0.27 -11.44 7.10
C ILE A 65 -0.91 -10.62 5.98
N PRO A 66 -0.81 -9.27 6.02
CA PRO A 66 -1.29 -8.42 4.94
C PRO A 66 -0.34 -8.43 3.74
N VAL A 67 -0.87 -7.94 2.61
CA VAL A 67 -0.11 -7.74 1.38
C VAL A 67 -0.10 -6.26 1.01
N HIS A 68 1.09 -5.72 0.78
CA HIS A 68 1.28 -4.44 0.13
C HIS A 68 1.40 -4.62 -1.37
N ILE A 69 0.58 -3.91 -2.13
CA ILE A 69 0.55 -3.99 -3.59
C ILE A 69 0.81 -2.61 -4.19
N TYR A 70 1.84 -2.52 -5.01
CA TYR A 70 2.13 -1.32 -5.79
C TYR A 70 0.96 -0.95 -6.70
N SER A 71 0.51 0.30 -6.64
CA SER A 71 -0.58 0.81 -7.47
C SER A 71 -0.34 2.26 -7.89
N SER A 72 0.29 2.43 -9.02
CA SER A 72 0.55 3.73 -9.65
C SER A 72 1.09 3.53 -11.07
N LEU A 73 1.23 4.63 -11.83
CA LEU A 73 1.98 4.66 -13.08
C LEU A 73 3.42 4.21 -12.84
N ASN A 74 3.90 3.34 -13.71
CA ASN A 74 5.32 3.01 -13.75
C ASN A 74 6.03 3.71 -14.91
N LEU A 75 7.12 4.41 -14.59
CA LEU A 75 7.92 5.15 -15.59
C LEU A 75 8.88 4.25 -16.39
N SER A 76 9.03 2.97 -16.00
CA SER A 76 9.87 2.02 -16.73
C SER A 76 9.24 1.68 -18.09
N LYS A 77 10.02 1.84 -19.15
CA LYS A 77 9.61 1.43 -20.51
C LYS A 77 9.65 -0.10 -20.73
N ALA A 78 10.14 -0.86 -19.74
CA ALA A 78 10.24 -2.33 -19.80
C ALA A 78 8.92 -3.05 -19.49
N VAL A 79 7.90 -2.33 -19.05
CA VAL A 79 6.56 -2.85 -18.71
C VAL A 79 5.46 -1.91 -19.22
N PRO A 80 4.22 -2.40 -19.39
CA PRO A 80 3.08 -1.53 -19.68
C PRO A 80 2.94 -0.44 -18.61
N TYR A 81 2.60 0.79 -19.04
CA TYR A 81 2.48 1.93 -18.13
C TYR A 81 1.41 1.72 -17.06
N ASP A 82 0.36 0.96 -17.40
CA ASP A 82 -0.79 0.68 -16.53
C ASP A 82 -0.67 -0.64 -15.75
N ILE A 83 0.52 -1.24 -15.70
CA ILE A 83 0.73 -2.51 -14.98
C ILE A 83 0.36 -2.41 -13.49
N GLY A 84 0.44 -1.22 -12.90
CA GLY A 84 0.04 -0.89 -11.53
C GLY A 84 -1.36 -0.28 -11.42
N HIS A 85 -2.24 -0.44 -12.43
CA HIS A 85 -3.58 0.15 -12.36
C HIS A 85 -4.41 -0.43 -11.21
N PRO A 86 -5.15 0.40 -10.44
CA PRO A 86 -5.99 -0.04 -9.30
C PRO A 86 -6.97 -1.16 -9.62
N ARG A 87 -7.49 -1.24 -10.84
CA ARG A 87 -8.43 -2.31 -11.27
C ARG A 87 -7.93 -3.72 -11.01
N TYR A 88 -6.61 -3.93 -11.01
CA TYR A 88 -6.04 -5.26 -10.74
C TYR A 88 -6.11 -5.60 -9.25
N ILE A 89 -6.04 -4.59 -8.37
CA ILE A 89 -6.25 -4.78 -6.93
C ILE A 89 -7.73 -5.05 -6.63
N ASP A 90 -8.66 -4.39 -7.35
CA ASP A 90 -10.10 -4.69 -7.24
C ASP A 90 -10.37 -6.18 -7.46
N GLN A 91 -9.76 -6.79 -8.48
CA GLN A 91 -9.90 -8.21 -8.73
C GLN A 91 -9.35 -9.06 -7.57
N VAL A 92 -8.16 -8.74 -7.07
CA VAL A 92 -7.56 -9.45 -5.93
C VAL A 92 -8.42 -9.35 -4.68
N ALA A 93 -8.93 -8.15 -4.37
CA ALA A 93 -9.78 -7.92 -3.21
C ALA A 93 -11.09 -8.72 -3.25
N ARG A 94 -11.66 -8.91 -4.44
CA ARG A 94 -12.84 -9.78 -4.66
C ARG A 94 -12.51 -11.26 -4.50
N ASP A 95 -11.38 -11.68 -5.07
CA ASP A 95 -10.96 -13.10 -5.07
C ASP A 95 -10.47 -13.53 -3.67
N PHE A 96 -9.96 -12.58 -2.87
CA PHE A 96 -9.41 -12.81 -1.53
C PHE A 96 -10.04 -11.84 -0.50
N PRO A 97 -11.34 -11.96 -0.16
CA PRO A 97 -12.04 -10.98 0.70
C PRO A 97 -11.52 -10.94 2.15
N LYS A 98 -10.79 -11.96 2.59
CA LYS A 98 -10.16 -12.01 3.92
C LYS A 98 -8.73 -11.46 3.94
N LEU A 99 -8.12 -11.25 2.78
CA LEU A 99 -6.77 -10.72 2.69
C LEU A 99 -6.76 -9.23 2.98
N LYS A 100 -6.00 -8.80 3.97
CA LYS A 100 -5.77 -7.37 4.19
C LYS A 100 -4.80 -6.84 3.14
N ILE A 101 -5.22 -5.82 2.41
CA ILE A 101 -4.47 -5.24 1.29
C ILE A 101 -4.17 -3.78 1.61
N MET A 102 -2.88 -3.41 1.57
CA MET A 102 -2.46 -2.02 1.49
C MET A 102 -2.15 -1.71 0.02
N ALA A 103 -3.02 -0.95 -0.64
CA ALA A 103 -2.72 -0.42 -1.95
C ALA A 103 -1.75 0.76 -1.80
N GLY A 104 -0.60 0.67 -2.45
CA GLY A 104 0.50 1.60 -2.26
C GLY A 104 0.71 2.58 -3.42
N VAL A 105 1.55 3.59 -3.16
CA VAL A 105 2.09 4.53 -4.18
C VAL A 105 1.04 5.51 -4.73
N SER A 106 0.06 5.89 -3.89
CA SER A 106 -0.86 7.03 -4.11
C SER A 106 -1.79 6.96 -5.34
N GLY A 107 -1.70 5.94 -6.18
CA GLY A 107 -2.61 5.69 -7.30
C GLY A 107 -2.45 6.58 -8.53
N TRP A 108 -1.53 7.55 -8.55
CA TRP A 108 -1.43 8.49 -9.68
C TRP A 108 -1.12 7.77 -11.01
N PRO A 109 -1.73 8.13 -12.15
CA PRO A 109 -2.73 9.18 -12.37
C PRO A 109 -4.19 8.75 -12.10
N TRP A 110 -4.45 7.51 -11.70
CA TRP A 110 -5.79 6.91 -11.48
C TRP A 110 -6.27 7.12 -10.04
N VAL A 111 -6.15 8.36 -9.54
CA VAL A 111 -6.42 8.67 -8.13
C VAL A 111 -7.85 8.33 -7.72
N LEU A 112 -8.86 8.62 -8.56
CA LEU A 112 -10.26 8.28 -8.24
C LEU A 112 -10.49 6.76 -8.22
N ASP A 113 -9.92 6.02 -9.19
CA ASP A 113 -9.98 4.55 -9.18
C ASP A 113 -9.32 3.96 -7.94
N PHE A 114 -8.19 4.56 -7.51
CA PHE A 114 -7.47 4.14 -6.32
C PHE A 114 -8.27 4.38 -5.04
N LEU A 115 -8.90 5.56 -4.90
CA LEU A 115 -9.79 5.86 -3.76
C LEU A 115 -11.02 4.93 -3.75
N CYS A 116 -11.59 4.64 -4.92
CA CYS A 116 -12.72 3.73 -5.06
C CYS A 116 -12.42 2.31 -4.55
N LEU A 117 -11.16 1.85 -4.57
CA LEU A 117 -10.81 0.53 -4.01
C LEU A 117 -11.21 0.41 -2.54
N ALA A 118 -10.81 1.38 -1.70
CA ALA A 118 -11.09 1.33 -0.27
C ALA A 118 -12.55 1.71 0.06
N ILE A 119 -13.25 2.43 -0.82
CA ILE A 119 -14.69 2.66 -0.71
C ILE A 119 -15.45 1.35 -0.95
N ARG A 120 -15.00 0.58 -1.94
CA ARG A 120 -15.68 -0.66 -2.36
C ARG A 120 -15.33 -1.87 -1.50
N HIS A 121 -14.11 -1.95 -0.99
CA HIS A 121 -13.56 -3.13 -0.31
C HIS A 121 -13.12 -2.80 1.10
N GLU A 122 -13.77 -3.39 2.10
CA GLU A 122 -13.46 -3.19 3.52
C GLU A 122 -12.06 -3.71 3.90
N ASN A 123 -11.53 -4.68 3.15
CA ASN A 123 -10.20 -5.25 3.35
C ASN A 123 -9.07 -4.47 2.67
N VAL A 124 -9.37 -3.32 2.02
CA VAL A 124 -8.38 -2.47 1.34
C VAL A 124 -8.15 -1.17 2.10
N TYR A 125 -6.89 -0.90 2.37
CA TYR A 125 -6.36 0.37 2.86
C TYR A 125 -5.48 1.00 1.78
N LEU A 126 -5.29 2.30 1.88
CA LEU A 126 -4.51 3.10 0.93
C LEU A 126 -3.34 3.75 1.63
N ASN A 127 -2.19 3.88 0.96
CA ASN A 127 -1.17 4.76 1.46
C ASN A 127 -0.86 5.89 0.46
N PHE A 128 -0.55 7.05 1.01
CA PHE A 128 -0.04 8.19 0.24
C PHE A 128 1.48 8.22 0.38
N GLU A 129 2.17 7.80 -0.67
CA GLU A 129 3.63 7.81 -0.75
C GLU A 129 4.09 8.24 -2.15
N THR A 130 5.38 8.26 -2.42
CA THR A 130 6.02 8.62 -3.70
C THR A 130 6.02 10.12 -3.99
N HIS A 131 4.95 10.85 -3.73
CA HIS A 131 4.90 12.30 -3.84
C HIS A 131 4.83 12.92 -2.44
N ALA A 132 5.40 14.12 -2.29
CA ALA A 132 5.33 14.85 -1.04
C ALA A 132 3.87 15.16 -0.69
N PRO A 133 3.45 15.06 0.58
CA PRO A 133 2.05 15.23 0.98
C PRO A 133 1.44 16.58 0.57
N GLU A 134 2.24 17.65 0.49
CA GLU A 134 1.79 18.96 -0.01
C GLU A 134 1.11 18.91 -1.38
N LYS A 135 1.43 17.89 -2.21
CA LYS A 135 0.79 17.69 -3.52
C LYS A 135 -0.71 17.44 -3.42
N ILE A 136 -1.19 16.92 -2.30
CA ILE A 136 -2.63 16.66 -2.09
C ILE A 136 -3.44 17.94 -2.23
N ALA A 137 -2.96 19.07 -1.70
CA ALA A 137 -3.67 20.35 -1.77
C ALA A 137 -3.28 21.19 -3.00
N MET A 138 -2.32 20.74 -3.80
CA MET A 138 -1.83 21.49 -4.96
C MET A 138 -2.81 21.36 -6.13
N ARG A 139 -3.39 22.48 -6.56
CA ARG A 139 -4.32 22.54 -7.68
C ARG A 139 -3.67 22.00 -8.98
N GLY A 140 -4.35 21.07 -9.62
CA GLY A 140 -3.90 20.44 -10.86
C GLY A 140 -2.92 19.29 -10.66
N SER A 141 -2.65 18.89 -9.42
CA SER A 141 -1.81 17.72 -9.12
C SER A 141 -2.50 16.40 -9.47
N GLY A 142 -3.83 16.39 -9.47
CA GLY A 142 -4.66 15.19 -9.60
C GLY A 142 -4.87 14.46 -8.27
N TYR A 143 -4.34 15.00 -7.15
CA TYR A 143 -4.50 14.41 -5.82
C TYR A 143 -5.58 15.08 -4.97
N GLU A 144 -6.19 16.17 -5.45
CA GLU A 144 -7.19 16.93 -4.71
C GLU A 144 -8.36 16.08 -4.18
N PRO A 145 -8.80 14.99 -4.86
CA PRO A 145 -9.85 14.12 -4.32
C PRO A 145 -9.53 13.54 -2.95
N TYR A 146 -8.25 13.38 -2.58
CA TYR A 146 -7.85 12.94 -1.25
C TYR A 146 -8.36 13.85 -0.14
N LEU A 147 -8.48 15.16 -0.39
CA LEU A 147 -8.99 16.12 0.61
C LEU A 147 -10.42 15.80 1.01
N TYR A 148 -11.29 15.52 0.03
CA TYR A 148 -12.68 15.20 0.31
C TYR A 148 -12.84 13.81 0.93
N TYR A 149 -12.26 12.80 0.31
CA TYR A 149 -12.44 11.42 0.76
C TYR A 149 -11.67 11.11 2.04
N GLY A 150 -10.52 11.72 2.27
CA GLY A 150 -9.73 11.56 3.50
C GLY A 150 -10.37 12.22 4.72
N GLU A 151 -11.22 13.24 4.51
CA GLU A 151 -12.01 13.86 5.57
C GLU A 151 -13.34 13.12 5.83
N THR A 152 -13.82 12.33 4.88
CA THR A 152 -15.13 11.70 4.93
C THR A 152 -15.06 10.18 4.95
N SER A 153 -15.41 9.52 3.85
CA SER A 153 -15.61 8.07 3.77
C SER A 153 -14.32 7.25 3.90
N LEU A 154 -13.15 7.83 3.68
CA LEU A 154 -11.86 7.16 3.75
C LEU A 154 -10.96 7.66 4.89
N LYS A 155 -11.50 8.43 5.83
CA LYS A 155 -10.75 8.93 6.98
C LYS A 155 -10.01 7.81 7.72
N GLU A 156 -10.64 6.66 7.89
CA GLU A 156 -10.09 5.50 8.59
C GLU A 156 -9.37 4.49 7.67
N ARG A 157 -9.05 4.89 6.44
CA ARG A 157 -8.49 3.96 5.43
C ARG A 157 -7.22 4.48 4.74
N ILE A 158 -6.93 5.78 4.82
CA ILE A 158 -5.74 6.37 4.22
C ILE A 158 -4.62 6.43 5.25
N CYS A 159 -3.45 5.91 4.90
CA CYS A 159 -2.25 5.92 5.73
C CYS A 159 -1.19 6.85 5.13
N PHE A 160 -0.47 7.54 5.98
CA PHE A 160 0.77 8.21 5.59
C PHE A 160 1.87 7.17 5.34
N ALA A 161 2.68 7.42 4.31
CA ALA A 161 3.92 6.69 4.09
C ALA A 161 5.00 7.64 3.54
N SER A 162 6.20 7.59 4.13
CA SER A 162 7.25 8.54 3.83
C SER A 162 7.93 8.33 2.49
N ASN A 163 7.99 7.09 2.01
CA ASN A 163 8.84 6.70 0.87
C ASN A 163 10.23 7.36 0.93
N TRP A 164 10.81 7.39 2.11
CA TRP A 164 12.01 8.15 2.46
C TRP A 164 13.16 7.97 1.46
N GLY A 165 13.38 6.74 1.02
CA GLY A 165 14.46 6.42 0.07
C GLY A 165 14.32 7.10 -1.30
N THR A 166 13.10 7.51 -1.70
CA THR A 166 12.81 8.18 -2.98
C THR A 166 12.65 9.69 -2.77
N GLN A 167 12.04 10.12 -1.68
CA GLN A 167 11.75 11.52 -1.41
C GLN A 167 13.01 12.36 -1.10
N SER A 168 14.07 11.74 -0.59
CA SER A 168 15.30 12.44 -0.17
C SER A 168 15.02 13.60 0.80
N MET A 169 13.95 13.50 1.58
CA MET A 169 13.48 14.52 2.52
C MET A 169 13.35 13.90 3.92
N PRO A 170 13.72 14.61 5.00
CA PRO A 170 13.51 14.14 6.36
C PRO A 170 12.05 13.78 6.62
N VAL A 171 11.80 12.69 7.35
CA VAL A 171 10.43 12.20 7.64
C VAL A 171 9.63 13.27 8.41
N GLU A 172 10.28 14.01 9.30
CA GLU A 172 9.66 15.10 10.07
C GLU A 172 9.10 16.20 9.18
N LYS A 173 9.77 16.50 8.04
CA LYS A 173 9.25 17.47 7.07
C LYS A 173 8.02 16.92 6.32
N LEU A 174 8.01 15.63 5.99
CA LEU A 174 6.87 15.00 5.34
C LEU A 174 5.66 14.96 6.30
N ILE A 175 5.87 14.68 7.58
CA ILE A 175 4.84 14.76 8.61
C ILE A 175 4.29 16.18 8.72
N ALA A 176 5.15 17.19 8.82
CA ALA A 176 4.74 18.59 8.88
C ALA A 176 3.92 19.03 7.65
N GLN A 177 4.18 18.47 6.46
CA GLN A 177 3.36 18.69 5.27
C GLN A 177 1.95 18.08 5.42
N VAL A 178 1.81 16.90 6.03
CA VAL A 178 0.49 16.33 6.32
C VAL A 178 -0.26 17.20 7.33
N GLU A 179 0.42 17.66 8.37
CA GLU A 179 -0.15 18.55 9.39
C GLU A 179 -0.62 19.90 8.81
N ALA A 180 0.05 20.39 7.76
CA ALA A 180 -0.33 21.61 7.06
C ALA A 180 -1.50 21.44 6.08
N LEU A 181 -1.91 20.21 5.76
CA LEU A 181 -3.06 19.97 4.89
C LEU A 181 -4.37 20.41 5.56
N PRO A 182 -5.38 20.84 4.79
CA PRO A 182 -6.66 21.30 5.30
C PRO A 182 -7.58 20.16 5.74
N PHE A 183 -7.05 19.19 6.48
CA PHE A 183 -7.81 18.15 7.17
C PHE A 183 -8.12 18.59 8.60
N SER A 184 -9.19 18.03 9.20
CA SER A 184 -9.41 18.12 10.64
C SER A 184 -8.28 17.43 11.42
N ASP A 185 -8.10 17.80 12.69
CA ASP A 185 -7.09 17.17 13.55
C ASP A 185 -7.34 15.67 13.70
N ASP A 186 -8.60 15.25 13.79
CA ASP A 186 -9.02 13.84 13.82
C ASP A 186 -8.58 13.09 12.55
N ALA A 187 -8.83 13.65 11.36
CA ALA A 187 -8.38 13.03 10.11
C ALA A 187 -6.85 12.96 9.99
N LYS A 188 -6.13 13.97 10.46
CA LYS A 188 -4.65 13.96 10.51
C LYS A 188 -4.11 12.86 11.42
N GLU A 189 -4.70 12.68 12.61
CA GLU A 189 -4.31 11.62 13.54
C GLU A 189 -4.55 10.23 12.92
N HIS A 190 -5.67 10.05 12.24
CA HIS A 190 -5.96 8.82 11.50
C HIS A 190 -4.93 8.57 10.40
N ILE A 191 -4.66 9.55 9.55
CA ILE A 191 -3.73 9.43 8.43
C ILE A 191 -2.30 9.14 8.91
N LEU A 192 -1.84 9.85 9.95
CA LEU A 192 -0.46 9.76 10.44
C LEU A 192 -0.21 8.51 11.29
N TYR A 193 -1.21 7.99 11.99
CA TYR A 193 -0.98 6.95 12.99
C TYR A 193 -2.09 5.88 13.07
N ASN A 194 -3.35 6.26 13.37
CA ASN A 194 -4.37 5.30 13.79
C ASN A 194 -4.70 4.26 12.71
N ASN A 195 -4.73 4.65 11.44
CA ASN A 195 -5.04 3.74 10.34
C ASN A 195 -3.96 2.69 10.15
N ALA A 196 -2.69 3.09 10.16
CA ALA A 196 -1.57 2.16 10.07
C ALA A 196 -1.52 1.24 11.29
N LYS A 197 -1.76 1.76 12.49
CA LYS A 197 -1.88 0.97 13.71
C LYS A 197 -2.95 -0.10 13.57
N THR A 198 -4.19 0.28 13.22
CA THR A 198 -5.32 -0.64 13.02
C THR A 198 -5.02 -1.69 11.95
N PHE A 199 -4.35 -1.29 10.88
CA PHE A 199 -3.99 -2.20 9.79
C PHE A 199 -2.98 -3.26 10.22
N TYR A 200 -1.98 -2.91 11.02
CA TYR A 200 -0.86 -3.79 11.40
C TYR A 200 -0.98 -4.44 12.78
N GLU A 201 -1.76 -3.91 13.73
CA GLU A 201 -1.86 -4.46 15.09
C GLU A 201 -2.81 -5.67 15.22
N GLN A 202 -3.60 -5.94 14.21
CA GLN A 202 -4.45 -7.15 14.18
C GLN A 202 -3.71 -8.38 13.66
N LEU A 203 -2.37 -8.36 13.73
CA LEU A 203 -1.47 -9.41 13.29
C LEU A 203 -0.78 -10.07 14.46
#